data_7b9ae969ff71d1fe9b19fc1ba5b82be1
#
_entry.id   7b9ae969ff71d1fe9b19fc1ba5b82be1
#
_cell.length_a   1.000
_cell.length_b   1.000
_cell.length_c   1.000
_cell.angle_alpha   90.00
_cell.angle_beta   90.00
_cell.angle_gamma   90.00
#
_symmetry.space_group_name_H-M   'P 1'
#
loop_
_entity.id
_entity.type
_entity.pdbx_description
1 polymer ?
#
loop_
_entity_poly.entity_id
_entity_poly.type
_entity_poly.pdbx_seq_one_letter_code
_entity_poly.pdbx_strand_id
1 'polypeptide(L)'
;MKVSILETKLNPDLLNSVLIVYLGAVYLFGVGLLLPRSWWLNGIGVILVVHSLVLSAYLIHELLHDNIFKQRYLNSLFGRIFTHINGACYAPYQDLVEHHLNHHIYHVDVVPFDISTFVKELPKPIRSLLVALEWAYFPAFEFIMRWRLIVAPFIDPQKRHLRGRNLSIMAYRSGLAIIIGFISWQTLLLYLFAYICFVNLVRFADAFHHTYDYAISGTEIAKHDRIYEQANTFSNFVSHQHPWLNLLYLNFGYHNAHHHDMRCPWYRLPALHQNLYGNETKNLLPLSELIGNYHRFRITRLFGGQGDVDVNTQAIASFTGGIGVSLLTPP
;
A
#
# COMPACT_ATOMS: atom_id res chain seq x y z
N MET A 1 13.64 -23.81 13.50
CA MET A 1 13.35 -24.36 12.13
C MET A 1 14.04 -23.47 11.12
N LYS A 2 14.82 -24.03 10.19
CA LYS A 2 15.74 -23.25 9.33
C LYS A 2 15.00 -22.26 8.43
N VAL A 3 15.00 -20.96 8.80
CA VAL A 3 14.52 -19.82 7.97
C VAL A 3 15.58 -19.42 6.93
N SER A 4 16.42 -20.32 6.50
CA SER A 4 17.59 -20.03 5.71
C SER A 4 17.43 -20.37 4.22
N ILE A 5 16.27 -20.17 3.61
CA ILE A 5 16.12 -20.51 2.19
C ILE A 5 16.70 -19.43 1.26
N LEU A 6 16.82 -18.19 1.70
CA LEU A 6 17.33 -17.08 0.88
C LEU A 6 18.63 -16.42 1.40
N GLU A 7 19.15 -16.86 2.55
CA GLU A 7 20.39 -16.27 3.11
C GLU A 7 21.66 -16.65 2.38
N THR A 8 21.65 -17.65 1.52
CA THR A 8 22.88 -18.19 0.98
C THR A 8 22.96 -18.03 -0.53
N LYS A 9 23.87 -17.19 -0.96
CA LYS A 9 24.52 -17.22 -2.29
C LYS A 9 23.79 -16.63 -3.49
N LEU A 10 22.55 -16.16 -3.39
CA LEU A 10 21.93 -15.48 -4.53
C LEU A 10 22.43 -14.04 -4.61
N ASN A 11 22.89 -13.64 -5.78
CA ASN A 11 23.30 -12.26 -6.04
C ASN A 11 22.07 -11.33 -5.85
N PRO A 12 22.16 -10.31 -4.97
CA PRO A 12 21.05 -9.36 -4.76
C PRO A 12 20.55 -8.70 -6.05
N ASP A 13 21.48 -8.34 -6.93
CA ASP A 13 21.16 -7.70 -8.21
C ASP A 13 20.33 -8.66 -9.11
N LEU A 14 20.63 -9.96 -9.05
CA LEU A 14 19.87 -10.98 -9.77
C LEU A 14 18.46 -11.16 -9.19
N LEU A 15 18.33 -11.23 -7.85
CA LEU A 15 17.03 -11.36 -7.19
C LEU A 15 16.09 -10.20 -7.54
N ASN A 16 16.60 -8.97 -7.44
CA ASN A 16 15.84 -7.78 -7.75
C ASN A 16 15.49 -7.69 -9.25
N SER A 17 16.40 -8.11 -10.13
CA SER A 17 16.13 -8.17 -11.57
C SER A 17 15.05 -9.20 -11.90
N VAL A 18 15.12 -10.39 -11.31
CA VAL A 18 14.11 -11.44 -11.47
C VAL A 18 12.74 -10.96 -10.98
N LEU A 19 12.68 -10.28 -9.82
CA LEU A 19 11.45 -9.71 -9.29
C LEU A 19 10.81 -8.71 -10.27
N ILE A 20 11.60 -7.78 -10.82
CA ILE A 20 11.12 -6.77 -11.77
C ILE A 20 10.59 -7.42 -13.05
N VAL A 21 11.34 -8.37 -13.61
CA VAL A 21 10.94 -9.11 -14.82
C VAL A 21 9.69 -9.93 -14.55
N TYR A 22 9.64 -10.65 -13.41
CA TYR A 22 8.47 -11.42 -12.98
C TYR A 22 7.22 -10.52 -12.90
N LEU A 23 7.33 -9.39 -12.20
CA LEU A 23 6.21 -8.47 -12.03
C LEU A 23 5.70 -7.96 -13.37
N GLY A 24 6.59 -7.51 -14.26
CA GLY A 24 6.22 -7.03 -15.59
C GLY A 24 5.58 -8.12 -16.45
N ALA A 25 6.17 -9.32 -16.46
CA ALA A 25 5.67 -10.47 -17.23
C ALA A 25 4.28 -10.91 -16.73
N VAL A 26 4.10 -11.07 -15.42
CA VAL A 26 2.81 -11.47 -14.81
C VAL A 26 1.74 -10.42 -15.04
N TYR A 27 2.09 -9.14 -14.95
CA TYR A 27 1.16 -8.04 -15.26
C TYR A 27 0.68 -8.09 -16.71
N LEU A 28 1.60 -8.13 -17.67
CA LEU A 28 1.26 -8.16 -19.09
C LEU A 28 0.49 -9.43 -19.47
N PHE A 29 0.91 -10.58 -18.95
CA PHE A 29 0.21 -11.85 -19.16
C PHE A 29 -1.20 -11.81 -18.55
N GLY A 30 -1.34 -11.29 -17.31
CA GLY A 30 -2.63 -11.12 -16.66
C GLY A 30 -3.57 -10.22 -17.47
N VAL A 31 -3.10 -9.06 -17.95
CA VAL A 31 -3.88 -8.18 -18.82
C VAL A 31 -4.25 -8.88 -20.13
N GLY A 32 -3.34 -9.65 -20.73
CA GLY A 32 -3.60 -10.45 -21.91
C GLY A 32 -4.74 -11.47 -21.72
N LEU A 33 -4.82 -12.09 -20.53
CA LEU A 33 -5.87 -13.02 -20.18
C LEU A 33 -7.24 -12.38 -19.94
N LEU A 34 -7.33 -11.06 -19.83
CA LEU A 34 -8.62 -10.35 -19.76
C LEU A 34 -9.27 -10.17 -21.14
N LEU A 35 -8.54 -10.32 -22.25
CA LEU A 35 -9.03 -10.08 -23.61
C LEU A 35 -10.00 -11.15 -24.11
N PRO A 36 -9.73 -12.48 -23.93
CA PRO A 36 -10.62 -13.53 -24.41
C PRO A 36 -11.98 -13.50 -23.71
N ARG A 37 -13.03 -13.90 -24.42
CA ARG A 37 -14.36 -14.12 -23.82
C ARG A 37 -14.44 -15.49 -23.14
N SER A 38 -13.61 -15.68 -22.11
CA SER A 38 -13.52 -16.93 -21.33
C SER A 38 -13.46 -16.59 -19.85
N TRP A 39 -14.50 -16.95 -19.12
CA TRP A 39 -14.59 -16.63 -17.69
C TRP A 39 -13.44 -17.22 -16.85
N TRP A 40 -12.92 -18.41 -17.20
CA TRP A 40 -11.77 -19.01 -16.57
C TRP A 40 -10.50 -18.19 -16.76
N LEU A 41 -10.22 -17.84 -18.02
CA LEU A 41 -9.04 -17.04 -18.35
C LEU A 41 -9.14 -15.64 -17.73
N ASN A 42 -10.34 -15.05 -17.76
CA ASN A 42 -10.57 -13.75 -17.14
C ASN A 42 -10.39 -13.81 -15.61
N GLY A 43 -10.85 -14.87 -14.92
CA GLY A 43 -10.63 -15.07 -13.49
C GLY A 43 -9.14 -15.14 -13.14
N ILE A 44 -8.38 -15.95 -13.88
CA ILE A 44 -6.92 -16.03 -13.73
C ILE A 44 -6.28 -14.68 -14.02
N GLY A 45 -6.70 -14.00 -15.10
CA GLY A 45 -6.22 -12.69 -15.47
C GLY A 45 -6.41 -11.64 -14.38
N VAL A 46 -7.60 -11.60 -13.75
CA VAL A 46 -7.88 -10.72 -12.60
C VAL A 46 -6.93 -11.00 -11.45
N ILE A 47 -6.74 -12.28 -11.06
CA ILE A 47 -5.85 -12.67 -9.97
C ILE A 47 -4.40 -12.23 -10.26
N LEU A 48 -3.91 -12.46 -11.47
CA LEU A 48 -2.55 -12.08 -11.85
C LEU A 48 -2.34 -10.57 -11.90
N VAL A 49 -3.31 -9.81 -12.41
CA VAL A 49 -3.27 -8.35 -12.40
C VAL A 49 -3.26 -7.82 -10.97
N VAL A 50 -4.15 -8.31 -10.10
CA VAL A 50 -4.21 -7.93 -8.68
C VAL A 50 -2.87 -8.22 -8.00
N HIS A 51 -2.34 -9.43 -8.15
CA HIS A 51 -1.06 -9.84 -7.58
C HIS A 51 0.07 -8.92 -8.03
N SER A 52 0.17 -8.64 -9.34
CA SER A 52 1.20 -7.75 -9.87
C SER A 52 1.08 -6.32 -9.35
N LEU A 53 -0.15 -5.79 -9.23
CA LEU A 53 -0.39 -4.46 -8.68
C LEU A 53 -0.02 -4.38 -7.19
N VAL A 54 -0.33 -5.41 -6.40
CA VAL A 54 0.08 -5.52 -4.98
C VAL A 54 1.60 -5.57 -4.87
N LEU A 55 2.26 -6.46 -5.63
CA LEU A 55 3.73 -6.51 -5.63
C LEU A 55 4.36 -5.20 -6.09
N SER A 56 3.75 -4.49 -7.05
CA SER A 56 4.24 -3.18 -7.49
C SER A 56 4.20 -2.12 -6.38
N ALA A 57 3.20 -2.17 -5.50
CA ALA A 57 3.13 -1.25 -4.36
C ALA A 57 4.29 -1.49 -3.38
N TYR A 58 4.55 -2.75 -3.02
CA TYR A 58 5.66 -3.09 -2.12
C TYR A 58 7.04 -2.97 -2.78
N LEU A 59 7.13 -3.15 -4.09
CA LEU A 59 8.35 -2.84 -4.83
C LEU A 59 8.63 -1.33 -4.86
N ILE A 60 7.60 -0.48 -5.00
CA ILE A 60 7.76 0.97 -4.86
C ILE A 60 8.29 1.30 -3.47
N HIS A 61 7.74 0.70 -2.41
CA HIS A 61 8.22 0.86 -1.05
C HIS A 61 9.73 0.59 -0.93
N GLU A 62 10.22 -0.52 -1.45
CA GLU A 62 11.66 -0.83 -1.48
C GLU A 62 12.48 0.18 -2.29
N LEU A 63 11.90 0.69 -3.40
CA LEU A 63 12.54 1.72 -4.23
C LEU A 63 12.59 3.09 -3.52
N LEU A 64 11.62 3.41 -2.64
CA LEU A 64 11.65 4.61 -1.80
C LEU A 64 12.83 4.58 -0.81
N HIS A 65 13.23 3.40 -0.34
CA HIS A 65 14.37 3.18 0.55
C HIS A 65 15.72 2.97 -0.15
N ASP A 66 15.76 3.05 -1.47
CA ASP A 66 16.96 2.75 -2.29
C ASP A 66 17.45 1.28 -2.13
N ASN A 67 16.58 0.32 -1.82
CA ASN A 67 16.93 -1.08 -1.50
C ASN A 67 17.05 -1.99 -2.74
N ILE A 68 16.63 -1.55 -3.94
CA ILE A 68 16.59 -2.39 -5.15
C ILE A 68 17.86 -2.24 -5.99
N PHE A 69 18.29 -1.03 -6.26
CA PHE A 69 19.47 -0.73 -7.06
C PHE A 69 20.51 0.02 -6.25
N LYS A 70 21.79 -0.23 -6.52
CA LYS A 70 22.90 0.54 -5.93
C LYS A 70 22.88 2.00 -6.37
N GLN A 71 22.42 2.26 -7.59
CA GLN A 71 22.33 3.60 -8.17
C GLN A 71 20.97 4.23 -7.84
N ARG A 72 20.97 5.32 -7.06
CA ARG A 72 19.75 6.04 -6.67
C ARG A 72 18.87 6.44 -7.86
N TYR A 73 19.48 6.85 -8.98
CA TYR A 73 18.70 7.24 -10.15
C TYR A 73 17.88 6.10 -10.73
N LEU A 74 18.36 4.84 -10.63
CA LEU A 74 17.59 3.66 -11.06
C LEU A 74 16.40 3.39 -10.13
N ASN A 75 16.59 3.52 -8.80
CA ASN A 75 15.46 3.42 -7.87
C ASN A 75 14.39 4.46 -8.21
N SER A 76 14.78 5.71 -8.44
CA SER A 76 13.85 6.78 -8.84
C SER A 76 13.20 6.52 -10.21
N LEU A 77 13.94 6.01 -11.19
CA LEU A 77 13.40 5.71 -12.52
C LEU A 77 12.34 4.60 -12.46
N PHE A 78 12.70 3.47 -11.86
CA PHE A 78 11.79 2.33 -11.73
C PHE A 78 10.61 2.64 -10.80
N GLY A 79 10.84 3.41 -9.72
CA GLY A 79 9.77 3.90 -8.85
C GLY A 79 8.73 4.70 -9.63
N ARG A 80 9.14 5.64 -10.48
CA ARG A 80 8.24 6.38 -11.37
C ARG A 80 7.49 5.44 -12.33
N ILE A 81 8.17 4.49 -12.97
CA ILE A 81 7.53 3.52 -13.87
C ILE A 81 6.42 2.75 -13.13
N PHE A 82 6.72 2.20 -11.95
CA PHE A 82 5.75 1.43 -11.18
C PHE A 82 4.60 2.28 -10.62
N THR A 83 4.83 3.56 -10.28
CA THR A 83 3.73 4.47 -9.92
C THR A 83 2.75 4.69 -11.08
N HIS A 84 3.22 4.66 -12.33
CA HIS A 84 2.32 4.71 -13.49
C HIS A 84 1.53 3.40 -13.68
N ILE A 85 2.09 2.26 -13.34
CA ILE A 85 1.42 0.96 -13.42
C ILE A 85 0.30 0.87 -12.37
N ASN A 86 0.59 1.21 -11.10
CA ASN A 86 -0.39 1.08 -10.01
C ASN A 86 -1.25 2.32 -9.76
N GLY A 87 -1.08 3.38 -10.54
CA GLY A 87 -1.92 4.58 -10.47
C GLY A 87 -1.54 5.61 -9.40
N ALA A 88 -0.42 5.45 -8.70
CA ALA A 88 0.11 6.45 -7.75
C ALA A 88 0.84 7.62 -8.43
N CYS A 89 0.86 7.67 -9.75
CA CYS A 89 1.64 8.61 -10.55
C CYS A 89 1.21 10.07 -10.47
N TYR A 90 0.09 10.41 -9.83
CA TYR A 90 -0.36 11.80 -9.71
C TYR A 90 0.42 12.59 -8.67
N ALA A 91 0.98 11.94 -7.65
CA ALA A 91 2.01 12.55 -6.81
C ALA A 91 3.38 12.49 -7.54
N PRO A 92 4.23 13.52 -7.42
CA PRO A 92 5.64 13.38 -7.76
C PRO A 92 6.29 12.26 -6.96
N TYR A 93 7.16 11.49 -7.58
CA TYR A 93 7.84 10.37 -6.89
C TYR A 93 8.65 10.84 -5.68
N GLN A 94 9.21 12.06 -5.75
CA GLN A 94 9.98 12.63 -4.64
C GLN A 94 9.09 12.94 -3.43
N ASP A 95 7.83 13.34 -3.64
CA ASP A 95 6.88 13.57 -2.54
C ASP A 95 6.55 12.23 -1.82
N LEU A 96 6.47 11.12 -2.58
CA LEU A 96 6.31 9.79 -1.99
C LEU A 96 7.52 9.40 -1.14
N VAL A 97 8.75 9.65 -1.64
CA VAL A 97 10.00 9.39 -0.90
C VAL A 97 10.01 10.18 0.40
N GLU A 98 9.76 11.50 0.32
CA GLU A 98 9.79 12.39 1.48
C GLU A 98 8.74 12.00 2.52
N HIS A 99 7.51 11.77 2.07
CA HIS A 99 6.41 11.36 2.95
C HIS A 99 6.75 10.07 3.69
N HIS A 100 7.23 9.05 2.97
CA HIS A 100 7.53 7.75 3.56
C HIS A 100 8.76 7.79 4.49
N LEU A 101 9.82 8.53 4.13
CA LEU A 101 10.96 8.72 5.02
C LEU A 101 10.59 9.50 6.27
N ASN A 102 9.73 10.51 6.18
CA ASN A 102 9.24 11.25 7.33
C ASN A 102 8.44 10.36 8.29
N HIS A 103 7.65 9.43 7.78
CA HIS A 103 6.97 8.42 8.58
C HIS A 103 7.97 7.60 9.44
N HIS A 104 9.11 7.16 8.88
CA HIS A 104 10.17 6.48 9.63
C HIS A 104 10.97 7.38 10.57
N ILE A 105 11.08 8.68 10.28
CA ILE A 105 11.89 9.62 11.08
C ILE A 105 11.11 10.17 12.27
N TYR A 106 9.82 10.47 12.07
CA TYR A 106 8.97 11.10 13.08
C TYR A 106 8.12 10.08 13.85
N HIS A 107 7.93 8.86 13.32
CA HIS A 107 7.07 7.81 13.86
C HIS A 107 5.62 8.28 14.03
N VAL A 108 5.12 8.96 13.00
CA VAL A 108 3.78 9.57 12.95
C VAL A 108 3.20 9.35 11.56
N ASP A 109 1.91 9.14 11.50
CA ASP A 109 1.17 9.06 10.24
C ASP A 109 0.68 10.46 9.83
N VAL A 110 1.21 11.00 8.73
CA VAL A 110 0.81 12.32 8.25
C VAL A 110 -0.33 12.19 7.26
N VAL A 111 -1.45 12.85 7.56
CA VAL A 111 -2.66 12.87 6.73
C VAL A 111 -2.95 14.27 6.21
N PRO A 112 -3.62 14.43 5.05
CA PRO A 112 -3.89 15.76 4.50
C PRO A 112 -4.95 16.55 5.27
N PHE A 113 -5.81 15.89 6.02
CA PHE A 113 -6.89 16.46 6.83
C PHE A 113 -7.43 15.43 7.83
N ASP A 114 -8.14 15.87 8.85
CA ASP A 114 -8.86 14.97 9.78
C ASP A 114 -9.97 14.23 9.03
N ILE A 115 -9.75 12.92 8.84
CA ILE A 115 -10.63 12.05 8.06
C ILE A 115 -12.00 11.92 8.70
N SER A 116 -12.04 11.74 10.01
CA SER A 116 -13.28 11.59 10.77
C SER A 116 -14.16 12.83 10.68
N THR A 117 -13.56 14.00 10.89
CA THR A 117 -14.24 15.29 10.76
C THR A 117 -14.71 15.51 9.33
N PHE A 118 -13.86 15.28 8.33
CA PHE A 118 -14.23 15.38 6.92
C PHE A 118 -15.48 14.54 6.59
N VAL A 119 -15.50 13.27 6.99
CA VAL A 119 -16.64 12.38 6.69
C VAL A 119 -17.90 12.82 7.43
N LYS A 120 -17.80 13.29 8.69
CA LYS A 120 -18.94 13.78 9.48
C LYS A 120 -19.55 15.06 8.90
N GLU A 121 -18.75 15.95 8.33
CA GLU A 121 -19.17 17.23 7.76
C GLU A 121 -19.76 17.10 6.34
N LEU A 122 -19.58 15.96 5.65
CA LEU A 122 -20.18 15.74 4.36
C LEU A 122 -21.72 15.86 4.42
N PRO A 123 -22.36 16.48 3.41
CA PRO A 123 -23.83 16.46 3.27
C PRO A 123 -24.38 15.04 3.39
N LYS A 124 -25.50 14.88 4.12
CA LYS A 124 -26.09 13.57 4.41
C LYS A 124 -26.17 12.62 3.20
N PRO A 125 -26.64 13.04 2.00
CA PRO A 125 -26.71 12.14 0.84
C PRO A 125 -25.33 11.63 0.40
N ILE A 126 -24.33 12.53 0.38
CA ILE A 126 -22.96 12.19 -0.05
C ILE A 126 -22.31 11.25 0.97
N ARG A 127 -22.47 11.55 2.26
CA ARG A 127 -21.99 10.68 3.34
C ARG A 127 -22.63 9.30 3.29
N SER A 128 -23.94 9.23 3.08
CA SER A 128 -24.65 7.94 2.95
C SER A 128 -24.17 7.13 1.76
N LEU A 129 -23.93 7.78 0.62
CA LEU A 129 -23.34 7.13 -0.56
C LEU A 129 -21.92 6.63 -0.27
N LEU A 130 -21.05 7.46 0.34
CA LEU A 130 -19.70 7.05 0.74
C LEU A 130 -19.74 5.80 1.63
N VAL A 131 -20.57 5.82 2.67
CA VAL A 131 -20.73 4.70 3.60
C VAL A 131 -21.26 3.44 2.89
N ALA A 132 -22.21 3.57 1.98
CA ALA A 132 -22.75 2.44 1.23
C ALA A 132 -21.69 1.82 0.29
N LEU A 133 -20.88 2.65 -0.38
CA LEU A 133 -19.79 2.19 -1.22
C LEU A 133 -18.71 1.46 -0.41
N GLU A 134 -18.29 2.03 0.71
CA GLU A 134 -17.30 1.41 1.62
C GLU A 134 -17.84 0.10 2.23
N TRP A 135 -19.13 0.08 2.58
CA TRP A 135 -19.80 -1.14 3.04
C TRP A 135 -19.75 -2.26 2.00
N ALA A 136 -19.91 -1.90 0.72
CA ALA A 136 -19.86 -2.82 -0.43
C ALA A 136 -18.41 -3.13 -0.88
N TYR A 137 -17.37 -2.75 -0.11
CA TYR A 137 -15.95 -2.90 -0.46
C TYR A 137 -15.53 -2.14 -1.73
N PHE A 138 -16.27 -1.11 -2.12
CA PHE A 138 -15.75 -0.12 -3.03
C PHE A 138 -14.95 0.90 -2.23
N PRO A 139 -13.62 1.04 -2.42
CA PRO A 139 -12.74 1.85 -1.57
C PRO A 139 -12.88 3.35 -1.93
N ALA A 140 -14.07 3.90 -1.69
CA ALA A 140 -14.46 5.24 -2.12
C ALA A 140 -13.58 6.32 -1.48
N PHE A 141 -13.22 6.15 -0.21
CA PHE A 141 -12.36 7.10 0.48
C PHE A 141 -10.95 7.15 -0.15
N GLU A 142 -10.38 6.01 -0.50
CA GLU A 142 -9.08 5.95 -1.19
C GLU A 142 -9.13 6.62 -2.58
N PHE A 143 -10.23 6.47 -3.29
CA PHE A 143 -10.44 7.20 -4.55
C PHE A 143 -10.59 8.71 -4.35
N ILE A 144 -11.18 9.16 -3.24
CA ILE A 144 -11.22 10.59 -2.87
C ILE A 144 -9.79 11.10 -2.63
N MET A 145 -8.95 10.35 -1.91
CA MET A 145 -7.55 10.71 -1.68
C MET A 145 -6.76 10.81 -2.98
N ARG A 146 -6.93 9.86 -3.90
CA ARG A 146 -6.29 9.90 -5.23
C ARG A 146 -6.82 11.05 -6.08
N TRP A 147 -8.13 11.29 -6.05
CA TRP A 147 -8.73 12.42 -6.74
C TRP A 147 -8.19 13.76 -6.24
N ARG A 148 -7.97 13.90 -4.95
CA ARG A 148 -7.35 15.09 -4.36
C ARG A 148 -5.99 15.38 -5.02
N LEU A 149 -5.14 14.37 -5.20
CA LEU A 149 -3.84 14.53 -5.86
C LEU A 149 -3.97 14.96 -7.34
N ILE A 150 -5.02 14.50 -8.02
CA ILE A 150 -5.30 14.90 -9.41
C ILE A 150 -5.66 16.37 -9.49
N VAL A 151 -6.53 16.85 -8.59
CA VAL A 151 -7.09 18.22 -8.66
C VAL A 151 -6.26 19.26 -7.92
N ALA A 152 -5.42 18.87 -6.98
CA ALA A 152 -4.59 19.79 -6.18
C ALA A 152 -3.85 20.84 -7.03
N PRO A 153 -3.19 20.52 -8.16
CA PRO A 153 -2.51 21.53 -8.97
C PRO A 153 -3.43 22.62 -9.54
N PHE A 154 -4.74 22.39 -9.60
CA PHE A 154 -5.70 23.31 -10.18
C PHE A 154 -6.33 24.25 -9.14
N ILE A 155 -6.37 23.81 -7.87
CA ILE A 155 -6.98 24.57 -6.77
C ILE A 155 -5.94 25.18 -5.81
N ASP A 156 -4.78 24.53 -5.62
CA ASP A 156 -3.70 24.98 -4.76
C ASP A 156 -2.67 25.81 -5.55
N PRO A 157 -2.48 27.11 -5.22
CA PRO A 157 -1.47 27.95 -5.88
C PRO A 157 -0.04 27.42 -5.78
N GLN A 158 0.33 26.72 -4.70
CA GLN A 158 1.68 26.21 -4.48
C GLN A 158 1.97 25.03 -5.41
N LYS A 159 0.94 24.26 -5.81
CA LYS A 159 1.05 23.07 -6.67
C LYS A 159 0.82 23.40 -8.17
N ARG A 160 0.66 24.67 -8.54
CA ARG A 160 0.40 25.11 -9.94
C ARG A 160 1.40 24.58 -10.96
N HIS A 161 2.67 24.44 -10.58
CA HIS A 161 3.73 23.95 -11.44
C HIS A 161 3.51 22.50 -11.90
N LEU A 162 2.66 21.71 -11.23
CA LEU A 162 2.33 20.33 -11.57
C LEU A 162 1.16 20.19 -12.57
N ARG A 163 0.50 21.31 -12.99
CA ARG A 163 -0.68 21.25 -13.86
C ARG A 163 -0.43 20.53 -15.17
N GLY A 164 0.62 20.95 -15.91
CA GLY A 164 0.97 20.35 -17.19
C GLY A 164 1.25 18.85 -17.06
N ARG A 165 1.97 18.45 -16.00
CA ARG A 165 2.25 17.06 -15.67
C ARG A 165 0.96 16.26 -15.43
N ASN A 166 0.07 16.75 -14.57
CA ASN A 166 -1.16 16.04 -14.24
C ASN A 166 -2.11 15.96 -15.45
N LEU A 167 -2.22 17.04 -16.25
CA LEU A 167 -2.98 17.00 -17.50
C LEU A 167 -2.45 15.95 -18.49
N SER A 168 -1.13 15.87 -18.66
CA SER A 168 -0.51 14.85 -19.52
C SER A 168 -0.80 13.43 -19.02
N ILE A 169 -0.71 13.20 -17.70
CA ILE A 169 -1.04 11.91 -17.09
C ILE A 169 -2.52 11.58 -17.31
N MET A 170 -3.42 12.52 -17.04
CA MET A 170 -4.86 12.32 -17.28
C MET A 170 -5.14 12.00 -18.76
N ALA A 171 -4.55 12.76 -19.68
CA ALA A 171 -4.77 12.59 -21.11
C ALA A 171 -4.35 11.19 -21.60
N TYR A 172 -3.11 10.75 -21.27
CA TYR A 172 -2.67 9.44 -21.76
C TYR A 172 -3.39 8.27 -21.04
N ARG A 173 -3.69 8.37 -19.74
CA ARG A 173 -4.43 7.32 -19.03
C ARG A 173 -5.87 7.21 -19.51
N SER A 174 -6.56 8.35 -19.73
CA SER A 174 -7.89 8.36 -20.32
C SER A 174 -7.86 7.82 -21.76
N GLY A 175 -6.86 8.22 -22.56
CA GLY A 175 -6.65 7.68 -23.88
C GLY A 175 -6.48 6.16 -23.91
N LEU A 176 -5.65 5.61 -23.02
CA LEU A 176 -5.50 4.16 -22.88
C LEU A 176 -6.81 3.47 -22.47
N ALA A 177 -7.54 4.03 -21.49
CA ALA A 177 -8.83 3.48 -21.08
C ALA A 177 -9.86 3.49 -22.23
N ILE A 178 -9.90 4.57 -23.01
CA ILE A 178 -10.76 4.70 -24.19
C ILE A 178 -10.37 3.63 -25.23
N ILE A 179 -9.09 3.51 -25.57
CA ILE A 179 -8.60 2.50 -26.52
C ILE A 179 -8.97 1.09 -26.08
N ILE A 180 -8.70 0.75 -24.82
CA ILE A 180 -9.06 -0.56 -24.25
C ILE A 180 -10.56 -0.78 -24.31
N GLY A 181 -11.37 0.23 -23.95
CA GLY A 181 -12.82 0.16 -24.01
C GLY A 181 -13.36 -0.07 -25.41
N PHE A 182 -12.77 0.55 -26.45
CA PHE A 182 -13.12 0.31 -27.86
C PHE A 182 -12.73 -1.09 -28.33
N ILE A 183 -11.56 -1.62 -27.89
CA ILE A 183 -11.14 -2.98 -28.22
C ILE A 183 -12.02 -4.00 -27.50
N SER A 184 -12.23 -3.83 -26.19
CA SER A 184 -13.03 -4.71 -25.34
C SER A 184 -13.47 -3.98 -24.08
N TRP A 185 -14.74 -3.55 -24.02
CA TRP A 185 -15.33 -2.95 -22.83
C TRP A 185 -15.31 -3.94 -21.63
N GLN A 186 -15.43 -5.25 -21.90
CA GLN A 186 -15.31 -6.30 -20.91
C GLN A 186 -13.92 -6.27 -20.25
N THR A 187 -12.86 -6.16 -21.03
CA THR A 187 -11.48 -6.07 -20.52
C THR A 187 -11.30 -4.85 -19.63
N LEU A 188 -11.85 -3.71 -20.03
CA LEU A 188 -11.81 -2.48 -19.23
C LEU A 188 -12.52 -2.69 -17.87
N LEU A 189 -13.71 -3.26 -17.86
CA LEU A 189 -14.45 -3.52 -16.60
C LEU A 189 -13.73 -4.52 -15.70
N LEU A 190 -13.17 -5.60 -16.26
CA LEU A 190 -12.40 -6.58 -15.51
C LEU A 190 -11.11 -5.97 -14.92
N TYR A 191 -10.45 -5.09 -15.67
CA TYR A 191 -9.28 -4.37 -15.19
C TYR A 191 -9.65 -3.41 -14.05
N LEU A 192 -10.75 -2.66 -14.17
CA LEU A 192 -11.26 -1.78 -13.10
C LEU A 192 -11.63 -2.59 -11.86
N PHE A 193 -12.23 -3.76 -12.03
CA PHE A 193 -12.52 -4.66 -10.91
C PHE A 193 -11.22 -5.16 -10.23
N ALA A 194 -10.23 -5.61 -11.02
CA ALA A 194 -8.93 -5.98 -10.49
C ALA A 194 -8.27 -4.82 -9.73
N TYR A 195 -8.40 -3.60 -10.24
CA TYR A 195 -7.87 -2.41 -9.59
C TYR A 195 -8.56 -2.12 -8.23
N ILE A 196 -9.87 -2.29 -8.14
CA ILE A 196 -10.62 -2.19 -6.86
C ILE A 196 -10.15 -3.26 -5.87
N CYS A 197 -9.96 -4.51 -6.32
CA CYS A 197 -9.42 -5.58 -5.50
C CYS A 197 -8.00 -5.26 -4.99
N PHE A 198 -7.13 -4.76 -5.85
CA PHE A 198 -5.79 -4.30 -5.49
C PHE A 198 -5.82 -3.25 -4.39
N VAL A 199 -6.63 -2.19 -4.56
CA VAL A 199 -6.73 -1.11 -3.57
C VAL A 199 -7.21 -1.64 -2.21
N ASN A 200 -8.20 -2.57 -2.20
CA ASN A 200 -8.66 -3.18 -0.95
C ASN A 200 -7.58 -4.03 -0.27
N LEU A 201 -6.79 -4.79 -1.04
CA LEU A 201 -5.70 -5.61 -0.46
C LEU A 201 -4.60 -4.75 0.15
N VAL A 202 -4.19 -3.68 -0.52
CA VAL A 202 -3.19 -2.75 0.04
C VAL A 202 -3.74 -2.05 1.28
N ARG A 203 -4.99 -1.54 1.23
CA ARG A 203 -5.65 -0.97 2.43
C ARG A 203 -5.72 -1.95 3.60
N PHE A 204 -6.03 -3.22 3.32
CA PHE A 204 -6.05 -4.25 4.37
C PHE A 204 -4.66 -4.45 4.98
N ALA A 205 -3.65 -4.58 4.15
CA ALA A 205 -2.28 -4.78 4.62
C ALA A 205 -1.77 -3.57 5.43
N ASP A 206 -2.03 -2.34 4.98
CA ASP A 206 -1.58 -1.13 5.67
C ASP A 206 -2.36 -0.83 6.96
N ALA A 207 -3.63 -1.27 7.05
CA ALA A 207 -4.53 -0.89 8.14
C ALA A 207 -4.05 -1.27 9.54
N PHE A 208 -3.22 -2.30 9.66
CA PHE A 208 -2.88 -2.90 10.95
C PHE A 208 -1.38 -2.91 11.26
N HIS A 209 -0.60 -2.09 10.57
CA HIS A 209 0.84 -2.02 10.80
C HIS A 209 1.21 -1.08 11.94
N HIS A 210 0.38 -0.06 12.21
CA HIS A 210 0.70 0.96 13.21
C HIS A 210 -0.50 1.35 14.07
N THR A 211 -0.19 1.82 15.29
CA THR A 211 -1.09 2.61 16.14
C THR A 211 -0.47 3.99 16.41
N TYR A 212 0.19 4.56 15.40
CA TYR A 212 0.81 5.88 15.48
C TYR A 212 -0.20 7.00 15.62
N ASP A 213 0.23 8.09 16.24
CA ASP A 213 -0.52 9.34 16.21
C ASP A 213 -0.64 9.88 14.79
N TYR A 214 -1.75 10.58 14.52
CA TYR A 214 -1.93 11.29 13.25
C TYR A 214 -1.50 12.74 13.38
N ALA A 215 -0.75 13.24 12.40
CA ALA A 215 -0.50 14.64 12.20
C ALA A 215 -1.15 15.13 10.89
N ILE A 216 -1.72 16.33 10.92
CA ILE A 216 -2.25 16.95 9.69
C ILE A 216 -1.10 17.63 8.95
N SER A 217 -1.03 17.41 7.64
CA SER A 217 -0.02 18.05 6.79
C SER A 217 -0.03 19.56 6.94
N GLY A 218 1.15 20.16 7.13
CA GLY A 218 1.31 21.59 7.36
C GLY A 218 1.17 22.05 8.82
N THR A 219 0.90 21.12 9.76
CA THR A 219 1.01 21.39 11.20
C THR A 219 2.36 20.93 11.74
N GLU A 220 2.70 21.33 12.96
CA GLU A 220 3.87 20.84 13.65
C GLU A 220 3.73 19.32 13.91
N ILE A 221 4.75 18.56 13.51
CA ILE A 221 4.78 17.12 13.68
C ILE A 221 5.64 16.80 14.89
N ALA A 222 5.01 16.24 15.93
CA ALA A 222 5.73 15.73 17.09
C ALA A 222 6.60 14.54 16.66
N LYS A 223 7.85 14.54 17.10
CA LYS A 223 8.76 13.41 16.86
C LYS A 223 8.73 12.48 18.06
N HIS A 224 8.35 11.24 17.83
CA HIS A 224 8.43 10.18 18.85
C HIS A 224 9.79 9.47 18.83
N ASP A 225 10.11 8.83 19.93
CA ASP A 225 11.33 8.06 20.07
C ASP A 225 11.16 6.62 19.53
N ARG A 226 12.26 5.88 19.54
CA ARG A 226 12.28 4.49 19.07
C ARG A 226 11.51 3.52 19.98
N ILE A 227 11.33 3.86 21.24
CA ILE A 227 10.53 3.03 22.18
C ILE A 227 9.07 3.11 21.75
N TYR A 228 8.57 4.32 21.48
CA TYR A 228 7.23 4.52 20.94
C TYR A 228 7.05 3.81 19.60
N GLU A 229 8.01 3.98 18.68
CA GLU A 229 7.98 3.31 17.36
C GLU A 229 7.76 1.81 17.50
N GLN A 230 8.63 1.13 18.25
CA GLN A 230 8.57 -0.32 18.41
C GLN A 230 7.34 -0.81 19.21
N ALA A 231 6.80 0.00 20.11
CA ALA A 231 5.59 -0.32 20.85
C ALA A 231 4.32 -0.21 19.98
N ASN A 232 4.35 0.66 18.96
CA ASN A 232 3.20 0.98 18.11
C ASN A 232 3.35 0.48 16.67
N THR A 233 4.33 -0.38 16.39
CA THR A 233 4.52 -1.06 15.09
C THR A 233 4.24 -2.54 15.23
N PHE A 234 3.51 -3.11 14.28
CA PHE A 234 3.06 -4.51 14.32
C PHE A 234 3.46 -5.26 13.05
N SER A 235 3.86 -6.51 13.24
CA SER A 235 4.10 -7.46 12.14
C SER A 235 2.88 -8.35 11.95
N ASN A 236 2.51 -8.61 10.70
CA ASN A 236 1.39 -9.46 10.35
C ASN A 236 1.77 -10.37 9.17
N PHE A 237 2.05 -11.63 9.46
CA PHE A 237 2.45 -12.59 8.45
C PHE A 237 1.25 -13.28 7.79
N VAL A 238 1.36 -13.58 6.50
CA VAL A 238 0.45 -14.50 5.83
C VAL A 238 0.55 -15.88 6.48
N SER A 239 1.77 -16.34 6.74
CA SER A 239 1.98 -17.61 7.41
C SER A 239 3.33 -17.68 8.12
N HIS A 240 3.31 -18.15 9.37
CA HIS A 240 4.50 -18.56 10.10
C HIS A 240 5.02 -19.93 9.67
N GLN A 241 4.10 -20.87 9.38
CA GLN A 241 4.45 -22.24 9.04
C GLN A 241 5.03 -22.34 7.63
N HIS A 242 4.55 -21.47 6.74
CA HIS A 242 4.96 -21.41 5.34
C HIS A 242 5.50 -20.01 5.00
N PRO A 243 6.74 -19.66 5.41
CA PRO A 243 7.29 -18.31 5.25
C PRO A 243 7.34 -17.81 3.80
N TRP A 244 7.39 -18.72 2.82
CA TRP A 244 7.35 -18.38 1.41
C TRP A 244 6.04 -17.69 0.98
N LEU A 245 4.93 -17.88 1.72
CA LEU A 245 3.67 -17.16 1.46
C LEU A 245 3.79 -15.66 1.72
N ASN A 246 4.72 -15.24 2.58
CA ASN A 246 4.94 -13.82 2.83
C ASN A 246 5.58 -13.09 1.63
N LEU A 247 6.11 -13.83 0.64
CA LEU A 247 6.55 -13.28 -0.64
C LEU A 247 5.42 -12.72 -1.50
N LEU A 248 4.15 -13.10 -1.22
CA LEU A 248 2.99 -12.54 -1.92
C LEU A 248 2.91 -11.01 -1.81
N TYR A 249 3.55 -10.41 -0.79
CA TYR A 249 3.71 -8.98 -0.61
C TYR A 249 5.12 -8.59 -0.13
N LEU A 250 6.13 -9.24 -0.72
CA LEU A 250 7.56 -8.98 -0.54
C LEU A 250 8.03 -8.97 0.91
N ASN A 251 7.54 -9.89 1.74
CA ASN A 251 7.88 -9.96 3.16
C ASN A 251 7.54 -8.68 3.97
N PHE A 252 6.71 -7.79 3.44
CA PHE A 252 6.33 -6.54 4.10
C PHE A 252 5.67 -6.76 5.47
N GLY A 253 5.08 -7.92 5.71
CA GLY A 253 4.53 -8.31 7.00
C GLY A 253 5.56 -8.43 8.13
N TYR A 254 6.87 -8.47 7.84
CA TYR A 254 7.93 -8.35 8.84
C TYR A 254 8.17 -6.88 9.22
N HIS A 255 7.10 -6.15 9.46
CA HIS A 255 7.07 -4.70 9.51
C HIS A 255 7.86 -4.10 10.68
N ASN A 256 7.85 -4.73 11.86
CA ASN A 256 8.70 -4.32 12.99
C ASN A 256 10.20 -4.39 12.64
N ALA A 257 10.61 -5.44 11.92
CA ALA A 257 12.00 -5.57 11.49
C ALA A 257 12.34 -4.52 10.43
N HIS A 258 11.41 -4.20 9.53
CA HIS A 258 11.56 -3.12 8.55
C HIS A 258 11.72 -1.76 9.23
N HIS A 259 10.90 -1.43 10.23
CA HIS A 259 11.05 -0.19 11.02
C HIS A 259 12.33 -0.16 11.84
N HIS A 260 12.81 -1.34 12.28
CA HIS A 260 14.10 -1.41 12.96
C HIS A 260 15.27 -1.04 12.04
N ASP A 261 15.25 -1.50 10.81
CA ASP A 261 16.23 -1.17 9.76
C ASP A 261 15.55 -1.07 8.39
N MET A 262 15.14 0.14 8.02
CA MET A 262 14.47 0.43 6.74
C MET A 262 15.37 0.20 5.51
N ARG A 263 16.69 0.01 5.69
CA ARG A 263 17.64 -0.34 4.63
C ARG A 263 17.83 -1.84 4.47
N CYS A 264 17.19 -2.64 5.33
CA CYS A 264 17.18 -4.10 5.18
C CYS A 264 16.29 -4.46 3.99
N PRO A 265 16.83 -5.06 2.91
CA PRO A 265 16.03 -5.35 1.72
C PRO A 265 15.03 -6.50 2.01
N TRP A 266 13.92 -6.48 1.27
CA TRP A 266 12.78 -7.39 1.42
C TRP A 266 13.14 -8.87 1.64
N TYR A 267 14.17 -9.40 0.97
CA TYR A 267 14.58 -10.80 1.05
C TYR A 267 15.36 -11.15 2.33
N ARG A 268 15.83 -10.14 3.09
CA ARG A 268 16.52 -10.30 4.37
C ARG A 268 15.63 -10.02 5.59
N LEU A 269 14.46 -9.42 5.41
CA LEU A 269 13.55 -9.10 6.50
C LEU A 269 13.18 -10.31 7.39
N PRO A 270 12.93 -11.53 6.84
CA PRO A 270 12.67 -12.71 7.69
C PRO A 270 13.84 -13.04 8.63
N ALA A 271 15.08 -12.96 8.15
CA ALA A 271 16.26 -13.23 8.94
C ALA A 271 16.50 -12.14 9.99
N LEU A 272 16.32 -10.87 9.60
CA LEU A 272 16.42 -9.75 10.54
C LEU A 272 15.39 -9.89 11.65
N HIS A 273 14.13 -10.18 11.32
CA HIS A 273 13.07 -10.42 12.29
C HIS A 273 13.43 -11.55 13.27
N GLN A 274 13.92 -12.68 12.76
CA GLN A 274 14.34 -13.80 13.60
C GLN A 274 15.48 -13.43 14.55
N ASN A 275 16.44 -12.62 14.07
CA ASN A 275 17.57 -12.16 14.90
C ASN A 275 17.15 -11.17 15.98
N LEU A 276 16.18 -10.29 15.69
CA LEU A 276 15.73 -9.26 16.64
C LEU A 276 14.75 -9.81 17.68
N TYR A 277 13.80 -10.62 17.24
CA TYR A 277 12.64 -11.01 18.05
C TYR A 277 12.60 -12.51 18.33
N GLY A 278 13.33 -13.34 17.58
CA GLY A 278 13.36 -14.77 17.78
C GLY A 278 11.98 -15.41 17.68
N ASN A 279 11.53 -16.02 18.79
CA ASN A 279 10.20 -16.61 18.91
C ASN A 279 9.21 -15.70 19.67
N GLU A 280 9.58 -14.45 19.92
CA GLU A 280 8.66 -13.51 20.57
C GLU A 280 7.46 -13.24 19.67
N THR A 281 6.28 -13.29 20.26
CA THR A 281 5.01 -12.99 19.59
C THR A 281 4.52 -11.59 19.90
N LYS A 282 5.28 -10.83 20.69
CA LYS A 282 4.96 -9.44 20.98
C LYS A 282 4.90 -8.64 19.69
N ASN A 283 3.86 -7.85 19.51
CA ASN A 283 3.60 -7.06 18.31
C ASN A 283 3.44 -7.89 17.02
N LEU A 284 3.20 -9.19 17.14
CA LEU A 284 2.82 -10.04 16.03
C LEU A 284 1.32 -10.30 16.07
N LEU A 285 0.61 -9.83 15.06
CA LEU A 285 -0.85 -9.91 15.00
C LEU A 285 -1.28 -11.05 14.08
N PRO A 286 -2.17 -11.95 14.53
CA PRO A 286 -2.68 -13.05 13.71
C PRO A 286 -3.49 -12.55 12.50
N LEU A 287 -3.14 -12.96 11.31
CA LEU A 287 -3.84 -12.53 10.07
C LEU A 287 -5.33 -12.88 10.09
N SER A 288 -5.70 -14.01 10.71
CA SER A 288 -7.10 -14.45 10.86
C SER A 288 -7.96 -13.46 11.64
N GLU A 289 -7.41 -12.89 12.73
CA GLU A 289 -8.10 -11.88 13.53
C GLU A 289 -8.14 -10.53 12.80
N LEU A 290 -7.05 -10.16 12.13
CA LEU A 290 -6.99 -8.93 11.32
C LEU A 290 -8.03 -8.92 10.20
N ILE A 291 -8.24 -10.04 9.50
CA ILE A 291 -9.31 -10.18 8.49
C ILE A 291 -10.68 -9.98 9.13
N GLY A 292 -10.92 -10.60 10.30
CA GLY A 292 -12.16 -10.46 11.06
C GLY A 292 -12.42 -8.99 11.44
N ASN A 293 -11.41 -8.32 11.99
CA ASN A 293 -11.47 -6.91 12.35
C ASN A 293 -11.64 -6.00 11.13
N TYR A 294 -10.93 -6.29 10.03
CA TYR A 294 -11.06 -5.50 8.80
C TYR A 294 -12.50 -5.50 8.28
N HIS A 295 -13.15 -6.67 8.30
CA HIS A 295 -14.55 -6.81 7.93
C HIS A 295 -15.49 -6.14 8.94
N ARG A 296 -15.32 -6.43 10.23
CA ARG A 296 -16.17 -5.91 11.33
C ARG A 296 -16.18 -4.39 11.37
N PHE A 297 -15.01 -3.76 11.25
CA PHE A 297 -14.83 -2.32 11.43
C PHE A 297 -14.74 -1.53 10.13
N ARG A 298 -15.12 -2.12 8.96
CA ARG A 298 -14.98 -1.47 7.66
C ARG A 298 -15.63 -0.08 7.54
N ILE A 299 -16.69 0.15 8.33
CA ILE A 299 -17.35 1.47 8.38
C ILE A 299 -16.89 2.27 9.61
N THR A 300 -16.69 1.63 10.76
CA THR A 300 -16.31 2.30 12.01
C THR A 300 -15.02 3.09 11.85
N ARG A 301 -14.03 2.53 11.12
CA ARG A 301 -12.75 3.20 10.88
C ARG A 301 -12.86 4.53 10.14
N LEU A 302 -13.97 4.82 9.44
CA LEU A 302 -14.22 6.11 8.80
C LEU A 302 -14.52 7.22 9.81
N PHE A 303 -15.00 6.86 11.00
CA PHE A 303 -15.52 7.78 12.02
C PHE A 303 -14.75 7.79 13.33
N GLY A 304 -13.81 6.90 13.50
CA GLY A 304 -13.05 6.71 14.75
C GLY A 304 -11.55 6.67 14.51
N GLY A 305 -10.80 6.57 15.59
CA GLY A 305 -9.36 6.30 15.57
C GLY A 305 -9.06 4.84 15.17
N GLN A 306 -7.77 4.49 15.18
CA GLN A 306 -7.28 3.15 14.81
C GLN A 306 -7.71 2.05 15.79
N GLY A 307 -8.13 2.43 17.01
CA GLY A 307 -8.38 1.48 18.11
C GLY A 307 -7.08 1.08 18.84
N ASP A 308 -7.23 0.20 19.82
CA ASP A 308 -6.14 -0.21 20.70
C ASP A 308 -5.78 -1.68 20.53
N VAL A 309 -4.52 -1.99 20.76
CA VAL A 309 -3.97 -3.34 20.84
C VAL A 309 -3.33 -3.52 22.22
N ASP A 310 -3.81 -4.48 23.00
CA ASP A 310 -3.12 -4.90 24.21
C ASP A 310 -2.08 -5.97 23.86
N VAL A 311 -0.84 -5.52 23.70
CA VAL A 311 0.28 -6.40 23.33
C VAL A 311 0.62 -7.44 24.40
N ASN A 312 0.25 -7.21 25.66
CA ASN A 312 0.56 -8.14 26.74
C ASN A 312 -0.40 -9.35 26.74
N THR A 313 -1.65 -9.10 26.41
CA THR A 313 -2.68 -10.15 26.31
C THR A 313 -2.92 -10.59 24.86
N GLN A 314 -2.25 -9.96 23.88
CA GLN A 314 -2.54 -10.12 22.46
C GLN A 314 -4.01 -9.84 22.10
N ALA A 315 -4.68 -9.01 22.89
CA ALA A 315 -6.07 -8.65 22.64
C ALA A 315 -6.14 -7.56 21.57
N ILE A 316 -6.59 -7.94 20.37
CA ILE A 316 -6.76 -7.04 19.24
C ILE A 316 -8.23 -6.76 18.90
N ALA A 317 -9.15 -7.16 19.78
CA ALA A 317 -10.60 -7.10 19.55
C ALA A 317 -11.11 -5.66 19.29
N SER A 318 -10.44 -4.64 19.80
CA SER A 318 -10.74 -3.22 19.61
C SER A 318 -9.93 -2.56 18.47
N PHE A 319 -8.97 -3.28 17.87
CA PHE A 319 -8.14 -2.72 16.81
C PHE A 319 -8.96 -2.56 15.52
N THR A 320 -9.41 -1.34 15.25
CA THR A 320 -10.22 -1.02 14.07
C THR A 320 -9.39 -0.93 12.79
N GLY A 321 -8.10 -0.65 12.95
CA GLY A 321 -7.17 -0.39 11.88
C GLY A 321 -7.25 1.03 11.32
N GLY A 322 -6.16 1.49 10.72
CA GLY A 322 -6.05 2.80 10.09
C GLY A 322 -6.82 2.91 8.78
N ILE A 323 -7.11 4.14 8.37
CA ILE A 323 -7.64 4.47 7.05
C ILE A 323 -6.93 5.70 6.50
N GLY A 324 -6.70 5.71 5.19
CA GLY A 324 -6.11 6.86 4.48
C GLY A 324 -4.61 7.06 4.68
N VAL A 325 -3.94 6.16 5.37
CA VAL A 325 -2.48 6.15 5.49
C VAL A 325 -1.94 5.15 4.49
N SER A 326 -1.79 5.58 3.26
CA SER A 326 -1.19 4.76 2.21
C SER A 326 0.07 5.43 1.70
N LEU A 327 1.15 4.66 1.61
CA LEU A 327 2.41 5.12 1.02
C LEU A 327 2.25 5.63 -0.43
N LEU A 328 1.15 5.29 -1.10
CA LEU A 328 0.87 5.66 -2.49
C LEU A 328 0.06 6.96 -2.64
N THR A 329 -0.44 7.53 -1.53
CA THR A 329 -1.26 8.75 -1.52
C THR A 329 -0.74 9.78 -0.50
N PRO A 330 0.41 10.43 -0.75
CA PRO A 330 0.98 11.41 0.17
C PRO A 330 0.03 12.59 0.39
N PRO A 331 0.15 13.30 1.52
CA PRO A 331 -0.72 14.40 1.92
C PRO A 331 -0.62 15.64 1.01
#